data_75420dc01ba5e8b062dae34c791e4573
#
_entry.id   75420dc01ba5e8b062dae34c791e4573
#
_cell.length_a   1.000
_cell.length_b   1.000
_cell.length_c   1.000
_cell.angle_alpha   90.00
_cell.angle_beta   90.00
_cell.angle_gamma   90.00
#
_symmetry.space_group_name_H-M   'P 1'
#
loop_
_entity.id
_entity.type
_entity.pdbx_description
1 polymer ?
#
loop_
_entity_poly.entity_id
_entity_poly.type
_entity_poly.pdbx_seq_one_letter_code
_entity_poly.pdbx_strand_id
1 'polypeptide(L)'
;MKRVLVVIIAVVFPVCLFAGQLPSYQKFCAQLKNIPGWQAEKCEGMNMTGTPVGEMASATRSYDKGNKHIDVSVFCGMQAMGYWAPFASNMQVDSSEGFVKITTVNGFPVGIQHSKEDKTGGVIVCLDKKARQHKAVFVVNYEGMGWKEALGIAKKFDWKAMEKLFK
;
A
#
# COMPACT_ATOMS: atom_id res chain seq x y z
N MET A 1 -12.95 -32.66 63.06
CA MET A 1 -12.68 -32.76 61.60
C MET A 1 -13.08 -31.41 60.99
N LYS A 2 -12.11 -30.50 60.68
CA LYS A 2 -12.40 -29.20 60.11
C LYS A 2 -12.33 -29.33 58.60
N ARG A 3 -13.45 -29.05 57.91
CA ARG A 3 -13.50 -29.01 56.42
C ARG A 3 -13.01 -27.67 55.94
N VAL A 4 -11.89 -27.65 55.24
CA VAL A 4 -11.35 -26.47 54.57
C VAL A 4 -12.02 -26.35 53.20
N LEU A 5 -12.81 -25.30 53.00
CA LEU A 5 -13.46 -24.97 51.74
C LEU A 5 -12.45 -24.16 50.88
N VAL A 6 -11.90 -24.76 49.86
CA VAL A 6 -11.05 -24.10 48.90
C VAL A 6 -11.92 -23.43 47.83
N VAL A 7 -12.03 -22.11 47.86
CA VAL A 7 -12.72 -21.32 46.82
C VAL A 7 -11.71 -20.99 45.75
N ILE A 8 -11.86 -21.61 44.58
CA ILE A 8 -11.08 -21.30 43.38
C ILE A 8 -11.74 -20.10 42.67
N ILE A 9 -11.16 -18.93 42.79
CA ILE A 9 -11.57 -17.73 42.05
C ILE A 9 -10.95 -17.84 40.65
N ALA A 10 -11.75 -18.22 39.64
CA ALA A 10 -11.37 -18.16 38.23
C ALA A 10 -11.33 -16.68 37.79
N VAL A 11 -10.15 -16.10 37.68
CA VAL A 11 -9.95 -14.79 37.10
C VAL A 11 -10.05 -14.91 35.57
N VAL A 12 -11.24 -14.60 35.06
CA VAL A 12 -11.45 -14.49 33.59
C VAL A 12 -10.85 -13.15 33.13
N PHE A 13 -9.64 -13.18 32.59
CA PHE A 13 -9.08 -12.04 31.86
C PHE A 13 -9.82 -11.87 30.55
N PRO A 14 -10.48 -10.72 30.29
CA PRO A 14 -10.99 -10.43 28.95
C PRO A 14 -9.78 -10.24 28.04
N VAL A 15 -9.52 -11.20 27.16
CA VAL A 15 -8.58 -11.03 26.03
C VAL A 15 -9.29 -10.10 25.05
N CYS A 16 -9.04 -8.79 25.19
CA CYS A 16 -9.39 -7.83 24.16
C CYS A 16 -8.50 -8.10 22.95
N LEU A 17 -8.97 -8.91 22.03
CA LEU A 17 -8.44 -9.02 20.68
C LEU A 17 -8.72 -7.69 19.99
N PHE A 18 -7.79 -6.74 20.10
CA PHE A 18 -7.72 -5.59 19.21
C PHE A 18 -7.26 -6.12 17.84
N ALA A 19 -8.17 -6.73 17.09
CA ALA A 19 -8.03 -6.84 15.65
C ALA A 19 -8.13 -5.40 15.13
N GLY A 20 -6.99 -4.78 14.85
CA GLY A 20 -6.93 -3.42 14.31
C GLY A 20 -7.70 -3.41 12.98
N GLN A 21 -8.88 -2.83 12.99
CA GLN A 21 -9.72 -2.68 11.81
C GLN A 21 -8.97 -1.86 10.76
N LEU A 22 -8.90 -2.34 9.51
CA LEU A 22 -8.27 -1.60 8.44
C LEU A 22 -8.94 -0.23 8.25
N PRO A 23 -8.18 0.81 7.88
CA PRO A 23 -8.74 2.12 7.58
C PRO A 23 -9.75 2.02 6.44
N SER A 24 -10.80 2.84 6.49
CA SER A 24 -11.76 2.89 5.39
C SER A 24 -11.14 3.46 4.12
N TYR A 25 -11.61 3.03 2.94
CA TYR A 25 -11.15 3.54 1.65
C TYR A 25 -11.32 5.06 1.52
N GLN A 26 -12.30 5.66 2.17
CA GLN A 26 -12.51 7.11 2.18
C GLN A 26 -11.32 7.86 2.80
N LYS A 27 -10.69 7.29 3.86
CA LYS A 27 -9.49 7.86 4.45
C LYS A 27 -8.30 7.82 3.49
N PHE A 28 -8.20 6.78 2.66
CA PHE A 28 -7.19 6.70 1.59
C PHE A 28 -7.49 7.67 0.47
N CYS A 29 -8.74 7.75 0.00
CA CYS A 29 -9.16 8.72 -1.00
C CYS A 29 -8.81 10.16 -0.59
N ALA A 30 -8.94 10.51 0.69
CA ALA A 30 -8.56 11.82 1.20
C ALA A 30 -7.05 12.13 1.07
N GLN A 31 -6.19 11.10 0.93
CA GLN A 31 -4.76 11.27 0.68
C GLN A 31 -4.40 11.36 -0.80
N LEU A 32 -5.29 10.91 -1.70
CA LEU A 32 -5.09 10.95 -3.15
C LEU A 32 -5.52 12.31 -3.72
N LYS A 33 -4.70 13.34 -3.44
CA LYS A 33 -4.98 14.74 -3.77
C LYS A 33 -4.81 15.05 -5.25
N ASN A 34 -5.34 16.20 -5.69
CA ASN A 34 -5.09 16.70 -7.03
C ASN A 34 -3.60 16.95 -7.28
N ILE A 35 -3.15 16.64 -8.49
CA ILE A 35 -1.80 16.92 -8.97
C ILE A 35 -1.88 18.15 -9.88
N PRO A 36 -1.15 19.24 -9.59
CA PRO A 36 -1.18 20.44 -10.44
C PRO A 36 -0.84 20.11 -11.90
N GLY A 37 -1.69 20.56 -12.82
CA GLY A 37 -1.55 20.36 -14.26
C GLY A 37 -1.98 18.97 -14.75
N TRP A 38 -2.64 18.16 -13.91
CA TRP A 38 -3.27 16.89 -14.29
C TRP A 38 -4.78 16.98 -14.11
N GLN A 39 -5.52 16.39 -15.02
CA GLN A 39 -6.96 16.16 -14.87
C GLN A 39 -7.14 14.93 -14.00
N ALA A 40 -7.89 15.06 -12.91
CA ALA A 40 -8.08 13.99 -11.95
C ALA A 40 -9.53 13.50 -11.98
N GLU A 41 -9.70 12.20 -12.00
CA GLU A 41 -11.00 11.56 -11.83
C GLU A 41 -11.43 11.55 -10.36
N LYS A 42 -12.67 11.05 -10.12
CA LYS A 42 -13.15 10.80 -8.76
C LYS A 42 -12.39 9.60 -8.18
N CYS A 43 -12.00 9.71 -6.92
CA CYS A 43 -11.42 8.56 -6.22
C CYS A 43 -12.49 7.50 -5.97
N GLU A 44 -12.15 6.26 -6.29
CA GLU A 44 -12.95 5.07 -6.04
C GLU A 44 -12.23 4.15 -5.05
N GLY A 45 -12.99 3.27 -4.39
CA GLY A 45 -12.37 2.32 -3.46
C GLY A 45 -13.38 1.38 -2.81
N MET A 46 -12.84 0.40 -2.09
CA MET A 46 -13.63 -0.58 -1.38
C MET A 46 -12.98 -1.00 -0.06
N ASN A 47 -13.81 -1.46 0.85
CA ASN A 47 -13.41 -2.24 2.02
C ASN A 47 -14.06 -3.62 1.93
N MET A 48 -13.30 -4.67 2.20
CA MET A 48 -13.78 -6.04 2.35
C MET A 48 -13.39 -6.56 3.73
N THR A 49 -14.39 -6.99 4.48
CA THR A 49 -14.25 -7.57 5.83
C THR A 49 -14.93 -8.92 5.90
N GLY A 50 -14.55 -9.76 6.86
CA GLY A 50 -15.17 -11.06 7.06
C GLY A 50 -14.87 -12.08 5.96
N THR A 51 -13.84 -11.89 5.16
CA THR A 51 -13.44 -12.86 4.13
C THR A 51 -12.50 -13.92 4.69
N PRO A 52 -12.50 -15.14 4.15
CA PRO A 52 -11.57 -16.21 4.56
C PRO A 52 -10.09 -15.84 4.38
N VAL A 53 -9.80 -14.91 3.47
CA VAL A 53 -8.43 -14.42 3.15
C VAL A 53 -8.03 -13.19 3.96
N GLY A 54 -8.86 -12.77 4.90
CA GLY A 54 -8.63 -11.60 5.74
C GLY A 54 -9.27 -10.31 5.20
N GLU A 55 -9.03 -9.23 5.91
CA GLU A 55 -9.54 -7.91 5.52
C GLU A 55 -8.70 -7.28 4.42
N MET A 56 -9.35 -6.55 3.52
CA MET A 56 -8.72 -5.79 2.44
C MET A 56 -9.36 -4.41 2.35
N ALA A 57 -8.55 -3.42 2.00
CA ALA A 57 -9.04 -2.09 1.66
C ALA A 57 -8.22 -1.54 0.49
N SER A 58 -8.88 -0.86 -0.42
CA SER A 58 -8.21 -0.20 -1.54
C SER A 58 -8.88 1.12 -1.89
N ALA A 59 -8.08 2.05 -2.41
CA ALA A 59 -8.55 3.26 -3.04
C ALA A 59 -7.68 3.56 -4.25
N THR A 60 -8.29 3.99 -5.34
CA THR A 60 -7.61 4.33 -6.60
C THR A 60 -8.15 5.65 -7.13
N ARG A 61 -7.27 6.44 -7.70
CA ARG A 61 -7.61 7.65 -8.42
C ARG A 61 -6.76 7.78 -9.67
N SER A 62 -7.41 7.99 -10.80
CA SER A 62 -6.78 8.15 -12.11
C SER A 62 -6.52 9.63 -12.41
N TYR A 63 -5.47 9.89 -13.18
CA TYR A 63 -5.06 11.22 -13.59
C TYR A 63 -4.52 11.20 -15.02
N ASP A 64 -4.90 12.20 -15.81
CA ASP A 64 -4.52 12.35 -17.20
C ASP A 64 -3.82 13.68 -17.48
N LYS A 65 -2.83 13.65 -18.35
CA LYS A 65 -2.13 14.84 -18.84
C LYS A 65 -1.61 14.62 -20.26
N GLY A 66 -2.32 15.12 -21.26
CA GLY A 66 -1.99 14.88 -22.66
C GLY A 66 -2.04 13.40 -23.00
N ASN A 67 -0.90 12.82 -23.39
CA ASN A 67 -0.78 11.37 -23.68
C ASN A 67 -0.26 10.55 -22.49
N LYS A 68 -0.19 11.14 -21.31
CA LYS A 68 0.26 10.48 -20.08
C LYS A 68 -0.94 10.11 -19.21
N HIS A 69 -0.91 8.90 -18.69
CA HIS A 69 -1.90 8.39 -17.77
C HIS A 69 -1.22 7.84 -16.51
N ILE A 70 -1.83 8.02 -15.34
CA ILE A 70 -1.41 7.39 -14.10
C ILE A 70 -2.61 6.97 -13.26
N ASP A 71 -2.50 5.79 -12.67
CA ASP A 71 -3.36 5.31 -11.60
C ASP A 71 -2.60 5.34 -10.28
N VAL A 72 -3.10 6.13 -9.35
CA VAL A 72 -2.53 6.23 -8.00
C VAL A 72 -3.43 5.48 -7.03
N SER A 73 -2.86 4.47 -6.37
CA SER A 73 -3.62 3.57 -5.52
C SER A 73 -2.98 3.37 -4.15
N VAL A 74 -3.82 3.05 -3.17
CA VAL A 74 -3.39 2.50 -1.87
C VAL A 74 -4.06 1.15 -1.71
N PHE A 75 -3.27 0.12 -1.43
CA PHE A 75 -3.75 -1.24 -1.18
C PHE A 75 -3.35 -1.72 0.20
N CYS A 76 -4.25 -2.44 0.86
CA CYS A 76 -4.04 -3.05 2.17
C CYS A 76 -4.46 -4.50 2.17
N GLY A 77 -3.86 -5.27 3.08
CA GLY A 77 -4.12 -6.70 3.19
C GLY A 77 -3.44 -7.51 2.09
N MET A 78 -4.10 -8.56 1.61
CA MET A 78 -3.51 -9.51 0.65
C MET A 78 -3.12 -8.86 -0.69
N GLN A 79 -3.88 -7.89 -1.16
CA GLN A 79 -3.55 -7.16 -2.40
C GLN A 79 -2.19 -6.45 -2.30
N ALA A 80 -1.89 -5.83 -1.14
CA ALA A 80 -0.61 -5.17 -0.93
C ALA A 80 0.56 -6.15 -1.01
N MET A 81 0.39 -7.37 -0.50
CA MET A 81 1.40 -8.43 -0.59
C MET A 81 1.66 -8.83 -2.05
N GLY A 82 0.62 -8.94 -2.88
CA GLY A 82 0.75 -9.22 -4.31
C GLY A 82 1.58 -8.16 -5.05
N TYR A 83 1.32 -6.89 -4.80
CA TYR A 83 2.08 -5.79 -5.40
C TYR A 83 3.55 -5.76 -4.94
N TRP A 84 3.84 -6.17 -3.71
CA TRP A 84 5.20 -6.19 -3.19
C TRP A 84 5.98 -7.47 -3.52
N ALA A 85 5.31 -8.56 -3.88
CA ALA A 85 5.93 -9.87 -4.12
C ALA A 85 7.13 -9.85 -5.08
N PRO A 86 7.14 -9.12 -6.21
CA PRO A 86 8.29 -9.05 -7.12
C PRO A 86 9.56 -8.46 -6.46
N PHE A 87 9.40 -7.71 -5.37
CA PHE A 87 10.48 -7.02 -4.66
C PHE A 87 10.90 -7.72 -3.37
N ALA A 88 10.16 -8.73 -2.92
CA ALA A 88 10.39 -9.40 -1.64
C ALA A 88 11.74 -10.16 -1.59
N SER A 89 12.22 -10.65 -2.74
CA SER A 89 13.50 -11.36 -2.86
C SER A 89 14.72 -10.46 -3.03
N ASN A 90 14.55 -9.13 -3.05
CA ASN A 90 15.59 -8.15 -3.40
C ASN A 90 16.24 -8.41 -4.78
N MET A 91 15.59 -9.19 -5.63
CA MET A 91 16.06 -9.44 -6.98
C MET A 91 15.95 -8.15 -7.82
N GLN A 92 17.05 -7.83 -8.51
CA GLN A 92 17.09 -6.74 -9.47
C GLN A 92 17.34 -7.32 -10.86
N VAL A 93 16.60 -6.82 -11.83
CA VAL A 93 16.74 -7.22 -13.23
C VAL A 93 16.93 -5.95 -14.05
N ASP A 94 17.88 -5.96 -14.98
CA ASP A 94 18.03 -4.93 -16.00
C ASP A 94 18.27 -5.62 -17.34
N SER A 95 17.42 -5.30 -18.32
CA SER A 95 17.45 -5.87 -19.67
C SER A 95 17.26 -4.79 -20.72
N SER A 96 17.37 -5.16 -22.00
CA SER A 96 17.03 -4.27 -23.13
C SER A 96 15.57 -3.81 -23.06
N GLU A 97 14.65 -4.68 -22.61
CA GLU A 97 13.20 -4.44 -22.60
C GLU A 97 12.76 -3.59 -21.39
N GLY A 98 13.47 -3.71 -20.24
CA GLY A 98 13.08 -3.00 -19.04
C GLY A 98 13.89 -3.39 -17.81
N PHE A 99 13.44 -2.93 -16.64
CA PHE A 99 14.09 -3.27 -15.38
C PHE A 99 13.12 -3.38 -14.22
N VAL A 100 13.57 -4.12 -13.21
CA VAL A 100 12.98 -4.17 -11.87
C VAL A 100 14.09 -3.84 -10.86
N LYS A 101 13.84 -2.88 -9.98
CA LYS A 101 14.81 -2.51 -8.95
C LYS A 101 14.15 -2.08 -7.66
N ILE A 102 14.91 -2.16 -6.57
CA ILE A 102 14.51 -1.68 -5.25
C ILE A 102 15.43 -0.54 -4.84
N THR A 103 14.88 0.46 -4.19
CA THR A 103 15.60 1.59 -3.61
C THR A 103 14.92 2.07 -2.34
N THR A 104 15.54 3.00 -1.63
CA THR A 104 14.94 3.68 -0.48
C THR A 104 14.74 5.16 -0.80
N VAL A 105 13.51 5.64 -0.61
CA VAL A 105 13.15 7.05 -0.84
C VAL A 105 12.41 7.58 0.39
N ASN A 106 12.86 8.69 0.95
CA ASN A 106 12.27 9.30 2.16
C ASN A 106 12.12 8.32 3.33
N GLY A 107 13.02 7.31 3.40
CA GLY A 107 13.00 6.26 4.41
C GLY A 107 11.97 5.16 4.16
N PHE A 108 11.35 5.09 2.99
CA PHE A 108 10.45 4.00 2.56
C PHE A 108 11.13 3.10 1.54
N PRO A 109 10.98 1.76 1.64
CA PRO A 109 11.34 0.86 0.55
C PRO A 109 10.45 1.15 -0.67
N VAL A 110 11.07 1.27 -1.84
CA VAL A 110 10.39 1.57 -3.10
C VAL A 110 10.84 0.58 -4.17
N GLY A 111 9.90 -0.20 -4.67
CA GLY A 111 10.05 -1.02 -5.86
C GLY A 111 9.71 -0.21 -7.11
N ILE A 112 10.51 -0.37 -8.15
CA ILE A 112 10.28 0.27 -9.46
C ILE A 112 10.41 -0.79 -10.53
N GLN A 113 9.37 -0.91 -11.37
CA GLN A 113 9.40 -1.68 -12.60
C GLN A 113 9.12 -0.77 -13.77
N HIS A 114 9.79 -0.98 -14.89
CA HIS A 114 9.68 -0.11 -16.07
C HIS A 114 9.91 -0.89 -17.36
N SER A 115 8.98 -0.77 -18.31
CA SER A 115 9.17 -1.16 -19.70
C SER A 115 9.78 0.03 -20.47
N LYS A 116 10.92 -0.19 -21.12
CA LYS A 116 11.62 0.85 -21.86
C LYS A 116 10.91 1.15 -23.19
N GLU A 117 10.35 0.12 -23.82
CA GLU A 117 9.67 0.21 -25.09
C GLU A 117 8.34 0.96 -24.96
N ASP A 118 7.46 0.48 -24.09
CA ASP A 118 6.11 1.04 -23.93
C ASP A 118 6.07 2.30 -23.09
N LYS A 119 7.16 2.67 -22.40
CA LYS A 119 7.20 3.76 -21.41
C LYS A 119 6.11 3.61 -20.35
N THR A 120 5.88 2.37 -19.90
CA THR A 120 4.93 2.00 -18.85
C THR A 120 5.65 1.44 -17.64
N GLY A 121 4.98 1.37 -16.52
CA GLY A 121 5.55 0.74 -15.34
C GLY A 121 4.83 1.06 -14.05
N GLY A 122 5.50 0.73 -12.94
CA GLY A 122 4.98 0.94 -11.59
C GLY A 122 6.04 1.46 -10.62
N VAL A 123 5.63 2.36 -9.75
CA VAL A 123 6.36 2.78 -8.55
C VAL A 123 5.57 2.31 -7.35
N ILE A 124 6.10 1.34 -6.61
CA ILE A 124 5.45 0.70 -5.48
C ILE A 124 6.19 1.08 -4.19
N VAL A 125 5.51 1.76 -3.28
CA VAL A 125 6.06 2.20 -2.00
C VAL A 125 5.52 1.32 -0.89
N CYS A 126 6.40 0.64 -0.16
CA CYS A 126 6.01 -0.13 1.01
C CYS A 126 5.73 0.84 2.17
N LEU A 127 4.45 1.00 2.53
CA LEU A 127 4.02 1.86 3.63
C LEU A 127 4.23 1.19 5.00
N ASP A 128 4.17 -0.13 5.06
CA ASP A 128 4.38 -0.91 6.28
C ASP A 128 5.84 -1.38 6.40
N LYS A 129 6.69 -0.49 6.94
CA LYS A 129 8.13 -0.74 7.08
C LYS A 129 8.49 -1.79 8.14
N LYS A 130 7.57 -2.07 9.07
CA LYS A 130 7.85 -2.91 10.25
C LYS A 130 7.28 -4.32 10.13
N ALA A 131 6.27 -4.52 9.31
CA ALA A 131 5.64 -5.82 9.17
C ALA A 131 6.42 -6.74 8.22
N ARG A 132 6.65 -7.96 8.65
CA ARG A 132 7.24 -9.01 7.82
C ARG A 132 6.41 -9.34 6.57
N GLN A 133 5.17 -8.88 6.49
CA GLN A 133 4.20 -9.23 5.46
C GLN A 133 3.81 -8.07 4.53
N HIS A 134 4.43 -6.88 4.68
CA HIS A 134 4.17 -5.71 3.81
C HIS A 134 2.68 -5.49 3.49
N LYS A 135 1.86 -5.36 4.55
CA LYS A 135 0.40 -5.33 4.45
C LYS A 135 -0.20 -4.04 3.86
N ALA A 136 0.63 -3.06 3.53
CA ALA A 136 0.17 -1.80 2.96
C ALA A 136 1.17 -1.25 1.94
N VAL A 137 0.69 -0.89 0.76
CA VAL A 137 1.48 -0.28 -0.31
C VAL A 137 0.75 0.92 -0.91
N PHE A 138 1.54 1.91 -1.31
CA PHE A 138 1.12 2.98 -2.22
C PHE A 138 1.72 2.70 -3.60
N VAL A 139 0.91 2.78 -4.64
CA VAL A 139 1.28 2.39 -6.00
C VAL A 139 0.99 3.54 -6.95
N VAL A 140 1.89 3.81 -7.87
CA VAL A 140 1.66 4.65 -9.05
C VAL A 140 1.96 3.80 -10.28
N ASN A 141 0.92 3.31 -10.95
CA ASN A 141 1.04 2.75 -12.29
C ASN A 141 1.03 3.91 -13.29
N TYR A 142 1.84 3.82 -14.33
CA TYR A 142 1.98 4.92 -15.28
C TYR A 142 2.16 4.43 -16.71
N GLU A 143 1.71 5.28 -17.63
CA GLU A 143 1.84 5.11 -19.07
C GLU A 143 2.29 6.42 -19.73
N GLY A 144 3.03 6.31 -20.85
CA GLY A 144 3.47 7.45 -21.67
C GLY A 144 4.57 8.29 -21.04
N MET A 145 5.28 7.79 -20.00
CA MET A 145 6.35 8.55 -19.32
C MET A 145 7.49 7.67 -18.81
N GLY A 146 8.61 8.30 -18.45
CA GLY A 146 9.73 7.61 -17.83
C GLY A 146 9.54 7.43 -16.31
N TRP A 147 10.16 6.38 -15.76
CA TRP A 147 10.10 6.05 -14.33
C TRP A 147 10.55 7.17 -13.39
N LYS A 148 11.50 8.03 -13.80
CA LYS A 148 11.97 9.17 -12.98
C LYS A 148 10.88 10.22 -12.79
N GLU A 149 10.09 10.48 -13.84
CA GLU A 149 8.94 11.38 -13.77
C GLU A 149 7.85 10.78 -12.88
N ALA A 150 7.52 9.50 -13.08
CA ALA A 150 6.55 8.78 -12.24
C ALA A 150 6.95 8.78 -10.75
N LEU A 151 8.23 8.53 -10.44
CA LEU A 151 8.74 8.62 -9.08
C LEU A 151 8.66 10.06 -8.53
N GLY A 152 8.90 11.07 -9.36
CA GLY A 152 8.71 12.48 -9.01
C GLY A 152 7.26 12.80 -8.64
N ILE A 153 6.30 12.20 -9.36
CA ILE A 153 4.87 12.31 -9.05
C ILE A 153 4.55 11.57 -7.74
N ALA A 154 5.03 10.34 -7.58
CA ALA A 154 4.81 9.56 -6.35
C ALA A 154 5.29 10.31 -5.09
N LYS A 155 6.38 11.05 -5.18
CA LYS A 155 6.91 11.88 -4.07
C LYS A 155 6.04 13.08 -3.68
N LYS A 156 5.06 13.47 -4.51
CA LYS A 156 4.11 14.56 -4.18
C LYS A 156 3.05 14.13 -3.17
N PHE A 157 2.89 12.82 -2.95
CA PHE A 157 1.95 12.27 -1.98
C PHE A 157 2.61 12.10 -0.61
N ASP A 158 1.85 12.32 0.45
CA ASP A 158 2.34 12.20 1.82
C ASP A 158 2.29 10.74 2.31
N TRP A 159 3.34 9.98 2.00
CA TRP A 159 3.47 8.59 2.42
C TRP A 159 3.48 8.42 3.94
N LYS A 160 3.99 9.43 4.70
CA LYS A 160 3.98 9.41 6.17
C LYS A 160 2.57 9.56 6.74
N ALA A 161 1.74 10.41 6.13
CA ALA A 161 0.34 10.51 6.52
C ALA A 161 -0.40 9.20 6.24
N MET A 162 -0.15 8.57 5.08
CA MET A 162 -0.72 7.26 4.75
C MET A 162 -0.25 6.18 5.72
N GLU A 163 1.06 6.11 6.05
CA GLU A 163 1.62 5.16 7.03
C GLU A 163 0.92 5.26 8.39
N LYS A 164 0.57 6.47 8.84
CA LYS A 164 -0.13 6.70 10.12
C LYS A 164 -1.53 6.11 10.17
N LEU A 165 -2.17 5.91 9.02
CA LEU A 165 -3.51 5.30 8.97
C LEU A 165 -3.50 3.83 9.39
N PHE A 166 -2.33 3.17 9.39
CA PHE A 166 -2.16 1.75 9.75
C PHE A 166 -1.64 1.54 11.19
N LYS A 167 -1.48 2.59 11.92
CA LYS A 167 -1.06 2.59 13.34
C LYS A 167 -2.26 2.86 14.22
#